data_65ec1b7876e4e17e56e7810864a7d7bb
#
_entry.id   65ec1b7876e4e17e56e7810864a7d7bb
#
_cell.length_a   1.000
_cell.length_b   1.000
_cell.length_c   1.000
_cell.angle_alpha   90.00
_cell.angle_beta   90.00
_cell.angle_gamma   90.00
#
_symmetry.space_group_name_H-M   'P 1'
#
loop_
_entity.id
_entity.type
_entity.pdbx_description
1 polymer ?
#
loop_
_entity_poly.entity_id
_entity_poly.type
_entity_poly.pdbx_seq_one_letter_code
_entity_poly.pdbx_strand_id
1 'polypeptide(L)'
;MAHSGFKKILVIGDNHEEIIKKYSADTKVEKYIYMKRDDAEKNQRKYLKYLETLLNNNEIKLPEYQREIYQDLYMDIKEMDDFEYYLYATKGCTYDEDNGDALTDKNPNAHYQYEKCYQKSLLKYGEEGEGTFSNPFHLLDGSLSYSAKKEDIDWSVEHMYHTDIYEAAWDIVVNGREPQNKQEEIIKNNMSRKLNYFMNFKNKDEYVKHSCSFWCYGVATDKEYIEMDGTTEDKQWVANFYDRFIVPLPDDTLLTIYEAKGLN
;
A
#
# COMPACT_ATOMS: atom_id res chain seq x y z
N MET A 1 -4.48 -13.50 -12.06
CA MET A 1 -4.40 -13.79 -10.60
C MET A 1 -3.92 -12.51 -9.96
N ALA A 2 -4.82 -11.82 -9.26
CA ALA A 2 -4.44 -10.67 -8.46
C ALA A 2 -3.61 -11.22 -7.30
N HIS A 3 -2.33 -10.91 -7.28
CA HIS A 3 -1.55 -11.07 -6.08
C HIS A 3 -2.23 -10.19 -5.01
N SER A 4 -2.80 -10.81 -3.99
CA SER A 4 -3.14 -10.16 -2.73
C SER A 4 -1.81 -9.63 -2.19
N GLY A 5 -1.42 -8.46 -2.67
CA GLY A 5 -0.06 -7.99 -2.59
C GLY A 5 0.26 -7.57 -1.17
N PHE A 6 1.31 -8.14 -0.63
CA PHE A 6 2.00 -7.53 0.49
C PHE A 6 2.40 -6.11 0.11
N LYS A 7 2.08 -5.16 0.97
CA LYS A 7 2.41 -3.74 0.76
C LYS A 7 3.66 -3.40 1.55
N LYS A 8 4.68 -2.89 0.88
CA LYS A 8 5.91 -2.41 1.52
C LYS A 8 5.60 -1.09 2.25
N ILE A 9 5.85 -1.05 3.56
CA ILE A 9 5.63 0.12 4.41
C ILE A 9 6.97 0.58 4.97
N LEU A 10 7.23 1.88 4.88
CA LEU A 10 8.38 2.51 5.52
C LEU A 10 7.97 3.06 6.87
N VAL A 11 8.64 2.63 7.94
CA VAL A 11 8.50 3.21 9.27
C VAL A 11 9.69 4.11 9.54
N ILE A 12 9.42 5.36 9.93
CA ILE A 12 10.42 6.40 10.16
C ILE A 12 10.51 6.71 11.66
N GLY A 13 11.64 6.43 12.27
CA GLY A 13 11.95 6.73 13.66
C GLY A 13 12.50 5.54 14.45
N ASP A 14 13.19 5.85 15.55
CA ASP A 14 13.91 4.86 16.38
C ASP A 14 12.98 3.85 17.03
N ASN A 15 11.79 4.28 17.44
CA ASN A 15 10.79 3.42 18.09
C ASN A 15 9.83 2.79 17.05
N HIS A 16 10.37 2.25 15.96
CA HIS A 16 9.59 1.75 14.83
C HIS A 16 8.53 0.71 15.24
N GLU A 17 8.78 -0.13 16.25
CA GLU A 17 7.81 -1.11 16.74
C GLU A 17 6.61 -0.45 17.42
N GLU A 18 6.85 0.59 18.23
CA GLU A 18 5.77 1.35 18.87
C GLU A 18 5.00 2.20 17.85
N ILE A 19 5.69 2.73 16.85
CA ILE A 19 5.06 3.48 15.77
C ILE A 19 4.09 2.59 15.01
N ILE A 20 4.53 1.41 14.56
CA ILE A 20 3.69 0.54 13.75
C ILE A 20 2.52 -0.05 14.53
N LYS A 21 2.68 -0.31 15.83
CA LYS A 21 1.59 -0.76 16.71
C LYS A 21 0.40 0.20 16.73
N LYS A 22 0.64 1.51 16.62
CA LYS A 22 -0.45 2.51 16.59
C LYS A 22 -1.42 2.28 15.43
N TYR A 23 -0.95 1.69 14.35
CA TYR A 23 -1.69 1.47 13.11
C TYR A 23 -2.02 0.00 12.83
N SER A 24 -1.60 -0.91 13.73
CA SER A 24 -1.77 -2.35 13.55
C SER A 24 -3.15 -2.83 14.01
N ALA A 25 -3.75 -3.68 13.19
CA ALA A 25 -5.01 -4.35 13.51
C ALA A 25 -4.89 -5.36 14.66
N ASP A 26 -3.67 -5.86 14.92
CA ASP A 26 -3.41 -6.80 16.02
C ASP A 26 -3.30 -6.09 17.38
N THR A 27 -3.17 -4.75 17.37
CA THR A 27 -3.08 -3.97 18.60
C THR A 27 -4.48 -3.77 19.19
N LYS A 28 -4.68 -4.29 20.41
CA LYS A 28 -5.90 -4.06 21.18
C LYS A 28 -5.81 -2.74 21.92
N VAL A 29 -6.96 -2.05 21.99
CA VAL A 29 -7.14 -0.81 22.76
C VAL A 29 -8.14 -1.03 23.89
N GLU A 30 -8.28 -0.07 24.78
CA GLU A 30 -9.39 -0.09 25.75
C GLU A 30 -10.71 -0.14 25.01
N LYS A 31 -11.66 -0.93 25.53
CA LYS A 31 -13.00 -1.05 24.94
C LYS A 31 -13.67 0.30 24.85
N TYR A 32 -14.22 0.60 23.70
CA TYR A 32 -14.96 1.81 23.43
C TYR A 32 -16.28 1.50 22.71
N ILE A 33 -17.21 2.44 22.72
CA ILE A 33 -18.46 2.33 21.98
C ILE A 33 -18.14 2.46 20.48
N TYR A 34 -18.29 1.35 19.75
CA TYR A 34 -18.16 1.32 18.29
C TYR A 34 -19.39 1.91 17.61
N MET A 35 -20.60 1.52 18.09
CA MET A 35 -21.87 2.01 17.59
C MET A 35 -22.92 1.99 18.72
N LYS A 36 -23.62 3.11 18.90
CA LYS A 36 -24.83 3.15 19.75
C LYS A 36 -25.97 2.51 19.02
N ARG A 37 -26.77 1.74 19.76
CA ARG A 37 -27.97 1.10 19.21
C ARG A 37 -28.92 2.10 18.55
N ASP A 38 -29.15 3.25 19.19
CA ASP A 38 -30.06 4.30 18.71
C ASP A 38 -29.54 5.04 17.47
N ASP A 39 -28.22 4.89 17.12
CA ASP A 39 -27.64 5.50 15.94
C ASP A 39 -27.68 4.59 14.69
N ALA A 40 -28.26 3.37 14.81
CA ALA A 40 -28.23 2.37 13.72
C ALA A 40 -28.87 2.89 12.43
N GLU A 41 -30.07 3.42 12.48
CA GLU A 41 -30.81 3.99 11.33
C GLU A 41 -30.02 5.11 10.64
N LYS A 42 -29.44 6.02 11.44
CA LYS A 42 -28.65 7.13 10.92
C LYS A 42 -27.37 6.64 10.22
N ASN A 43 -26.72 5.62 10.77
CA ASN A 43 -25.51 5.04 10.19
C ASN A 43 -25.81 4.25 8.93
N GLN A 44 -26.92 3.48 8.90
CA GLN A 44 -27.41 2.80 7.71
C GLN A 44 -27.66 3.78 6.56
N ARG A 45 -28.37 4.88 6.81
CA ARG A 45 -28.64 5.90 5.80
C ARG A 45 -27.35 6.54 5.26
N LYS A 46 -26.36 6.80 6.12
CA LYS A 46 -25.06 7.31 5.69
C LYS A 46 -24.32 6.32 4.81
N TYR A 47 -24.34 5.05 5.17
CA TYR A 47 -23.67 4.01 4.43
C TYR A 47 -24.32 3.75 3.07
N LEU A 48 -25.65 3.69 3.01
CA LEU A 48 -26.38 3.60 1.75
C LEU A 48 -26.07 4.78 0.83
N LYS A 49 -26.04 6.01 1.36
CA LYS A 49 -25.66 7.19 0.59
C LYS A 49 -24.22 7.11 0.06
N TYR A 50 -23.30 6.58 0.86
CA TYR A 50 -21.93 6.34 0.40
C TYR A 50 -21.87 5.35 -0.75
N LEU A 51 -22.53 4.18 -0.63
CA LEU A 51 -22.60 3.18 -1.69
C LEU A 51 -23.27 3.73 -2.96
N GLU A 52 -24.36 4.48 -2.82
CA GLU A 52 -25.03 5.15 -3.93
C GLU A 52 -24.13 6.15 -4.66
N THR A 53 -23.35 6.95 -3.91
CA THR A 53 -22.38 7.87 -4.48
C THR A 53 -21.29 7.12 -5.23
N LEU A 54 -20.80 6.02 -4.68
CA LEU A 54 -19.74 5.19 -5.28
C LEU A 54 -20.22 4.52 -6.58
N LEU A 55 -21.47 4.03 -6.60
CA LEU A 55 -22.08 3.37 -7.77
C LEU A 55 -22.44 4.34 -8.89
N ASN A 56 -22.81 5.59 -8.55
CA ASN A 56 -23.29 6.60 -9.51
C ASN A 56 -22.20 7.58 -9.94
N ASN A 57 -21.03 7.58 -9.30
CA ASN A 57 -19.95 8.49 -9.69
C ASN A 57 -19.20 7.94 -10.90
N ASN A 58 -19.41 8.56 -12.06
CA ASN A 58 -18.74 8.20 -13.30
C ASN A 58 -17.23 8.50 -13.34
N GLU A 59 -16.73 9.27 -12.40
CA GLU A 59 -15.29 9.57 -12.26
C GLU A 59 -14.56 8.41 -11.57
N ILE A 60 -15.27 7.61 -10.76
CA ILE A 60 -14.72 6.42 -10.09
C ILE A 60 -14.85 5.23 -11.04
N LYS A 61 -13.75 4.83 -11.66
CA LYS A 61 -13.66 3.64 -12.51
C LYS A 61 -13.59 2.37 -11.68
N LEU A 62 -14.71 1.95 -11.11
CA LEU A 62 -14.79 0.64 -10.45
C LEU A 62 -14.70 -0.46 -11.51
N PRO A 63 -13.88 -1.50 -11.31
CA PRO A 63 -13.96 -2.74 -12.08
C PRO A 63 -15.36 -3.36 -11.99
N GLU A 64 -15.83 -4.01 -13.07
CA GLU A 64 -17.19 -4.55 -13.16
C GLU A 64 -17.55 -5.47 -11.99
N TYR A 65 -16.66 -6.38 -11.63
CA TYR A 65 -16.85 -7.28 -10.48
C TYR A 65 -17.03 -6.56 -9.13
N GLN A 66 -16.34 -5.41 -8.93
CA GLN A 66 -16.50 -4.61 -7.71
C GLN A 66 -17.80 -3.83 -7.72
N ARG A 67 -18.22 -3.36 -8.89
CA ARG A 67 -19.52 -2.69 -9.05
C ARG A 67 -20.67 -3.63 -8.71
N GLU A 68 -20.63 -4.88 -9.17
CA GLU A 68 -21.60 -5.92 -8.82
C GLU A 68 -21.64 -6.17 -7.31
N ILE A 69 -20.49 -6.37 -6.66
CA ILE A 69 -20.40 -6.54 -5.19
C ILE A 69 -21.03 -5.36 -4.45
N TYR A 70 -20.72 -4.13 -4.83
CA TYR A 70 -21.30 -2.95 -4.16
C TYR A 70 -22.78 -2.77 -4.45
N GLN A 71 -23.27 -3.21 -5.59
CA GLN A 71 -24.69 -3.17 -5.92
C GLN A 71 -25.47 -4.18 -5.10
N ASP A 72 -25.00 -5.41 -4.97
CA ASP A 72 -25.58 -6.44 -4.12
C ASP A 72 -25.59 -5.97 -2.65
N LEU A 73 -24.47 -5.46 -2.16
CA LEU A 73 -24.34 -4.92 -0.81
C LEU A 73 -25.32 -3.76 -0.54
N TYR A 74 -25.50 -2.85 -1.53
CA TYR A 74 -26.49 -1.76 -1.41
C TYR A 74 -27.91 -2.30 -1.28
N MET A 75 -28.26 -3.31 -2.09
CA MET A 75 -29.61 -3.92 -2.05
C MET A 75 -29.84 -4.64 -0.73
N ASP A 76 -28.88 -5.45 -0.29
CA ASP A 76 -28.97 -6.19 0.98
C ASP A 76 -29.17 -5.23 2.16
N ILE A 77 -28.36 -4.17 2.28
CA ILE A 77 -28.45 -3.22 3.38
C ILE A 77 -29.72 -2.39 3.32
N LYS A 78 -30.22 -2.09 2.12
CA LYS A 78 -31.45 -1.32 1.94
C LYS A 78 -32.70 -2.08 2.40
N GLU A 79 -32.66 -3.42 2.35
CA GLU A 79 -33.76 -4.29 2.78
C GLU A 79 -33.74 -4.57 4.30
N MET A 80 -32.62 -4.33 4.99
CA MET A 80 -32.51 -4.52 6.45
C MET A 80 -33.32 -3.48 7.21
N ASP A 81 -33.98 -3.92 8.27
CA ASP A 81 -34.49 -2.97 9.29
C ASP A 81 -33.32 -2.44 10.16
N ASP A 82 -33.61 -1.47 11.03
CA ASP A 82 -32.60 -0.81 11.86
C ASP A 82 -31.85 -1.78 12.77
N PHE A 83 -32.53 -2.81 13.27
CA PHE A 83 -31.94 -3.79 14.16
C PHE A 83 -31.10 -4.82 13.41
N GLU A 84 -31.57 -5.27 12.25
CA GLU A 84 -30.83 -6.16 11.36
C GLU A 84 -29.55 -5.49 10.89
N TYR A 85 -29.63 -4.21 10.46
CA TYR A 85 -28.45 -3.42 10.12
C TYR A 85 -27.51 -3.26 11.30
N TYR A 86 -28.03 -2.99 12.50
CA TYR A 86 -27.21 -2.89 13.71
C TYR A 86 -26.40 -4.16 13.95
N LEU A 87 -27.04 -5.33 13.91
CA LEU A 87 -26.36 -6.62 14.08
C LEU A 87 -25.34 -6.89 12.98
N TYR A 88 -25.66 -6.55 11.75
CA TYR A 88 -24.74 -6.66 10.61
C TYR A 88 -23.49 -5.78 10.80
N ALA A 89 -23.70 -4.50 11.09
CA ALA A 89 -22.62 -3.52 11.21
C ALA A 89 -21.74 -3.73 12.46
N THR A 90 -22.27 -4.36 13.50
CA THR A 90 -21.56 -4.61 14.76
C THR A 90 -21.08 -6.05 14.91
N LYS A 91 -21.03 -6.81 13.80
CA LYS A 91 -20.56 -8.19 13.81
C LYS A 91 -19.16 -8.29 14.43
N GLY A 92 -19.03 -9.11 15.48
CA GLY A 92 -17.78 -9.31 16.21
C GLY A 92 -17.52 -8.29 17.34
N CYS A 93 -18.47 -7.40 17.62
CA CYS A 93 -18.47 -6.59 18.82
C CYS A 93 -19.04 -7.36 20.03
N THR A 94 -18.76 -6.89 21.24
CA THR A 94 -19.51 -7.23 22.45
C THR A 94 -20.56 -6.14 22.68
N TYR A 95 -21.58 -6.40 23.53
CA TYR A 95 -22.63 -5.45 23.78
C TYR A 95 -22.64 -5.04 25.25
N ASP A 96 -22.94 -3.77 25.50
CA ASP A 96 -23.15 -3.23 26.81
C ASP A 96 -24.46 -3.79 27.37
N GLU A 97 -24.49 -4.19 28.66
CA GLU A 97 -25.62 -4.84 29.29
C GLU A 97 -26.80 -3.87 29.57
N ASP A 98 -26.49 -2.58 29.76
CA ASP A 98 -27.49 -1.60 30.18
C ASP A 98 -28.30 -1.02 29.00
N ASN A 99 -27.61 -0.69 27.90
CA ASN A 99 -28.21 0.01 26.76
C ASN A 99 -28.08 -0.75 25.43
N GLY A 100 -27.31 -1.86 25.40
CA GLY A 100 -27.10 -2.68 24.24
C GLY A 100 -26.17 -2.05 23.18
N ASP A 101 -25.40 -1.03 23.56
CA ASP A 101 -24.42 -0.42 22.67
C ASP A 101 -23.30 -1.41 22.29
N ALA A 102 -22.87 -1.38 21.05
CA ALA A 102 -21.79 -2.25 20.56
C ALA A 102 -20.42 -1.74 21.01
N LEU A 103 -19.67 -2.61 21.69
CA LEU A 103 -18.34 -2.33 22.20
C LEU A 103 -17.29 -3.12 21.45
N THR A 104 -16.15 -2.49 21.17
CA THR A 104 -15.00 -3.14 20.54
C THR A 104 -13.69 -2.73 21.22
N ASP A 105 -12.71 -3.61 21.15
CA ASP A 105 -11.31 -3.36 21.52
C ASP A 105 -10.38 -3.29 20.29
N LYS A 106 -10.97 -3.28 19.10
CA LYS A 106 -10.21 -3.14 17.84
C LYS A 106 -9.60 -1.75 17.76
N ASN A 107 -8.37 -1.67 17.31
CA ASN A 107 -7.69 -0.38 17.10
C ASN A 107 -8.44 0.46 16.02
N PRO A 108 -9.00 1.63 16.36
CA PRO A 108 -9.71 2.47 15.40
C PRO A 108 -8.80 3.07 14.33
N ASN A 109 -7.48 3.09 14.57
CA ASN A 109 -6.46 3.57 13.64
C ASN A 109 -5.83 2.43 12.85
N ALA A 110 -6.39 1.22 12.93
CA ALA A 110 -5.84 0.07 12.23
C ALA A 110 -6.01 0.21 10.71
N HIS A 111 -4.90 0.05 10.00
CA HIS A 111 -4.86 -0.01 8.54
C HIS A 111 -4.65 -1.44 8.05
N TYR A 112 -3.69 -2.16 8.66
CA TYR A 112 -3.28 -3.51 8.24
C TYR A 112 -2.77 -4.32 9.43
N GLN A 113 -2.55 -5.62 9.18
CA GLN A 113 -1.62 -6.42 9.99
C GLN A 113 -0.21 -6.19 9.45
N TYR A 114 0.76 -5.95 10.32
CA TYR A 114 2.14 -5.64 9.94
C TYR A 114 3.09 -6.71 10.41
N GLU A 115 4.04 -7.04 9.55
CA GLU A 115 5.14 -7.94 9.85
C GLU A 115 6.46 -7.23 9.58
N LYS A 116 7.38 -7.25 10.57
CA LYS A 116 8.74 -6.75 10.36
C LYS A 116 9.43 -7.62 9.32
N CYS A 117 10.01 -7.00 8.32
CA CYS A 117 10.70 -7.74 7.28
C CYS A 117 11.93 -8.46 7.84
N TYR A 118 12.14 -9.67 7.36
CA TYR A 118 13.31 -10.48 7.70
C TYR A 118 13.86 -11.15 6.44
N GLN A 119 15.15 -11.44 6.46
CA GLN A 119 15.86 -11.98 5.31
C GLN A 119 15.29 -13.35 4.94
N LYS A 120 14.95 -13.52 3.68
CA LYS A 120 14.71 -14.84 3.12
C LYS A 120 15.98 -15.68 3.25
N SER A 121 15.86 -16.89 3.74
CA SER A 121 16.92 -17.87 3.54
C SER A 121 17.17 -17.94 2.02
N LEU A 122 18.44 -17.88 1.60
CA LEU A 122 18.81 -18.06 0.20
C LEU A 122 18.37 -19.43 -0.26
N LEU A 123 17.22 -19.49 -0.91
CA LEU A 123 16.64 -20.73 -1.40
C LEU A 123 17.17 -21.05 -2.78
N LYS A 124 17.42 -22.33 -3.01
CA LYS A 124 17.56 -22.85 -4.36
C LYS A 124 16.23 -22.70 -5.09
N TYR A 125 16.29 -22.44 -6.38
CA TYR A 125 15.11 -22.34 -7.24
C TYR A 125 14.15 -23.52 -7.01
N GLY A 126 12.90 -23.21 -6.61
CA GLY A 126 11.85 -24.21 -6.38
C GLY A 126 11.63 -24.66 -4.92
N GLU A 127 12.39 -24.14 -3.96
CA GLU A 127 12.15 -24.37 -2.53
C GLU A 127 11.28 -23.26 -1.95
N GLU A 128 10.26 -23.61 -1.15
CA GLU A 128 9.50 -22.66 -0.35
C GLU A 128 10.37 -22.15 0.80
N GLY A 129 10.60 -20.85 0.88
CA GLY A 129 11.41 -20.24 1.91
C GLY A 129 10.63 -19.35 2.84
N GLU A 130 11.09 -19.32 4.06
CA GLU A 130 10.61 -18.37 5.04
C GLU A 130 11.24 -17.00 4.76
N GLY A 131 10.45 -15.94 4.78
CA GLY A 131 10.89 -14.57 4.61
C GLY A 131 9.79 -13.67 4.04
N THR A 132 10.03 -12.38 4.08
CA THR A 132 9.15 -11.37 3.51
C THR A 132 9.48 -11.12 2.03
N PHE A 133 8.52 -10.61 1.26
CA PHE A 133 8.69 -10.35 -0.18
C PHE A 133 9.49 -9.07 -0.46
N SER A 134 9.47 -8.11 0.47
CA SER A 134 10.17 -6.84 0.33
C SER A 134 11.69 -7.04 0.37
N ASN A 135 12.40 -6.31 -0.45
CA ASN A 135 13.85 -6.32 -0.43
C ASN A 135 14.40 -5.49 0.74
N PRO A 136 15.52 -5.91 1.37
CA PRO A 136 16.23 -5.09 2.34
C PRO A 136 16.89 -3.88 1.67
N PHE A 137 17.32 -2.92 2.46
CA PHE A 137 18.23 -1.86 2.02
C PHE A 137 19.62 -2.42 1.73
N HIS A 138 20.26 -1.91 0.69
CA HIS A 138 21.69 -2.04 0.49
C HIS A 138 22.40 -0.96 1.32
N LEU A 139 23.40 -1.36 2.10
CA LEU A 139 24.16 -0.44 2.94
C LEU A 139 25.50 -0.09 2.27
N LEU A 140 26.07 1.05 2.65
CA LEU A 140 27.34 1.55 2.15
C LEU A 140 28.52 0.61 2.39
N ASP A 141 28.44 -0.26 3.41
CA ASP A 141 29.43 -1.30 3.70
C ASP A 141 29.25 -2.59 2.90
N GLY A 142 28.24 -2.62 2.00
CA GLY A 142 27.87 -3.77 1.16
C GLY A 142 26.98 -4.80 1.85
N SER A 143 26.59 -4.60 3.09
CA SER A 143 25.63 -5.47 3.79
C SER A 143 24.19 -5.15 3.42
N LEU A 144 23.25 -6.00 3.87
CA LEU A 144 21.81 -5.85 3.68
C LEU A 144 21.11 -5.74 5.03
N SER A 145 20.15 -4.81 5.15
CA SER A 145 19.37 -4.65 6.38
C SER A 145 17.95 -4.17 6.08
N TYR A 146 16.98 -4.61 6.89
CA TYR A 146 15.62 -4.07 6.85
C TYR A 146 15.43 -2.86 7.77
N SER A 147 16.46 -2.51 8.53
CA SER A 147 16.44 -1.34 9.42
C SER A 147 17.84 -0.72 9.42
N ALA A 148 17.93 0.54 9.01
CA ALA A 148 19.20 1.26 8.92
C ALA A 148 18.99 2.75 9.09
N LYS A 149 20.02 3.47 9.52
CA LYS A 149 20.03 4.93 9.46
C LYS A 149 20.06 5.39 8.00
N LYS A 150 19.45 6.52 7.72
CA LYS A 150 19.43 7.11 6.38
C LYS A 150 20.85 7.26 5.80
N GLU A 151 21.82 7.69 6.62
CA GLU A 151 23.22 7.88 6.21
C GLU A 151 23.96 6.59 5.86
N ASP A 152 23.52 5.43 6.41
CA ASP A 152 24.14 4.13 6.16
C ASP A 152 23.62 3.44 4.90
N ILE A 153 22.52 3.94 4.31
CA ILE A 153 21.88 3.34 3.12
C ILE A 153 22.59 3.82 1.85
N ASP A 154 22.90 2.88 0.96
CA ASP A 154 23.42 3.20 -0.36
C ASP A 154 22.30 3.66 -1.31
N TRP A 155 22.00 4.94 -1.26
CA TRP A 155 20.98 5.54 -2.11
C TRP A 155 21.30 5.52 -3.58
N SER A 156 22.54 5.28 -3.99
CA SER A 156 22.90 5.08 -5.39
C SER A 156 22.37 3.74 -5.94
N VAL A 157 22.09 2.79 -5.05
CA VAL A 157 21.46 1.49 -5.37
C VAL A 157 19.96 1.52 -5.13
N GLU A 158 19.48 2.19 -4.07
CA GLU A 158 18.06 2.20 -3.72
C GLU A 158 17.23 3.18 -4.56
N HIS A 159 17.83 4.27 -5.03
CA HIS A 159 17.14 5.33 -5.75
C HIS A 159 17.89 5.73 -7.02
N MET A 160 17.14 5.83 -8.13
CA MET A 160 17.66 6.15 -9.47
C MET A 160 18.66 5.11 -10.02
N TYR A 161 18.65 3.90 -9.48
CA TYR A 161 19.49 2.81 -9.97
C TYR A 161 19.04 2.32 -11.35
N HIS A 162 20.01 2.03 -12.22
CA HIS A 162 19.76 1.61 -13.60
C HIS A 162 18.97 2.61 -14.46
N THR A 163 19.10 3.90 -14.20
CA THR A 163 18.47 4.95 -15.01
C THR A 163 18.72 4.77 -16.52
N ASP A 164 19.94 4.39 -16.91
CA ASP A 164 20.34 4.09 -18.28
C ASP A 164 19.50 2.97 -18.93
N ILE A 165 19.16 1.95 -18.16
CA ILE A 165 18.31 0.84 -18.64
C ILE A 165 16.89 1.32 -18.93
N TYR A 166 16.29 2.12 -18.06
CA TYR A 166 14.95 2.66 -18.26
C TYR A 166 14.91 3.71 -19.37
N GLU A 167 15.96 4.53 -19.51
CA GLU A 167 16.10 5.44 -20.63
C GLU A 167 16.18 4.69 -21.96
N ALA A 168 17.01 3.63 -22.04
CA ALA A 168 17.10 2.79 -23.19
C ALA A 168 15.77 2.08 -23.51
N ALA A 169 15.05 1.61 -22.49
CA ALA A 169 13.76 0.97 -22.67
C ALA A 169 12.75 1.92 -23.32
N TRP A 170 12.67 3.18 -22.87
CA TRP A 170 11.83 4.18 -23.50
C TRP A 170 12.20 4.43 -24.96
N ASP A 171 13.49 4.65 -25.21
CA ASP A 171 13.98 4.95 -26.58
C ASP A 171 13.72 3.80 -27.55
N ILE A 172 13.87 2.55 -27.09
CA ILE A 172 13.62 1.38 -27.93
C ILE A 172 12.12 1.17 -28.17
N VAL A 173 11.29 1.24 -27.11
CA VAL A 173 9.88 0.85 -27.21
C VAL A 173 9.01 1.98 -27.74
N VAL A 174 9.24 3.22 -27.30
CA VAL A 174 8.41 4.38 -27.65
C VAL A 174 8.96 5.09 -28.89
N ASN A 175 10.28 5.34 -28.93
CA ASN A 175 10.90 6.09 -30.01
C ASN A 175 11.37 5.20 -31.19
N GLY A 176 11.30 3.86 -31.03
CA GLY A 176 11.68 2.92 -32.09
C GLY A 176 13.20 2.83 -32.34
N ARG A 177 14.03 3.23 -31.39
CA ARG A 177 15.49 3.12 -31.49
C ARG A 177 15.91 1.64 -31.56
N GLU A 178 16.80 1.31 -32.48
CA GLU A 178 17.37 -0.04 -32.54
C GLU A 178 18.32 -0.30 -31.35
N PRO A 179 18.31 -1.53 -30.79
CA PRO A 179 19.23 -1.94 -29.73
C PRO A 179 20.70 -1.83 -30.17
N GLN A 180 21.56 -1.38 -29.28
CA GLN A 180 23.00 -1.19 -29.52
C GLN A 180 23.88 -2.32 -28.95
N ASN A 181 23.27 -3.14 -28.03
CA ASN A 181 23.98 -4.24 -27.38
C ASN A 181 22.99 -5.33 -26.97
N LYS A 182 23.52 -6.46 -26.47
CA LYS A 182 22.73 -7.64 -26.08
C LYS A 182 21.75 -7.35 -24.97
N GLN A 183 22.06 -6.47 -24.03
CA GLN A 183 21.15 -6.09 -22.94
C GLN A 183 19.94 -5.32 -23.50
N GLU A 184 20.15 -4.42 -24.42
CA GLU A 184 19.08 -3.68 -25.09
C GLU A 184 18.23 -4.58 -26.01
N GLU A 185 18.81 -5.63 -26.61
CA GLU A 185 18.03 -6.66 -27.32
C GLU A 185 17.07 -7.40 -26.38
N ILE A 186 17.51 -7.71 -25.16
CA ILE A 186 16.65 -8.32 -24.13
C ILE A 186 15.51 -7.37 -23.75
N ILE A 187 15.80 -6.07 -23.58
CA ILE A 187 14.80 -5.04 -23.33
C ILE A 187 13.77 -5.01 -24.47
N LYS A 188 14.20 -4.95 -25.72
CA LYS A 188 13.33 -4.96 -26.90
C LYS A 188 12.39 -6.17 -26.90
N ASN A 189 12.93 -7.36 -26.66
CA ASN A 189 12.17 -8.60 -26.67
C ASN A 189 11.14 -8.70 -25.54
N ASN A 190 11.47 -8.21 -24.35
CA ASN A 190 10.62 -8.30 -23.18
C ASN A 190 9.59 -7.18 -23.08
N MET A 191 9.91 -5.99 -23.59
CA MET A 191 9.13 -4.77 -23.36
C MET A 191 8.36 -4.30 -24.60
N SER A 192 8.69 -4.75 -25.83
CA SER A 192 8.02 -4.29 -27.06
C SER A 192 6.50 -4.52 -27.05
N ARG A 193 6.01 -5.55 -26.34
CA ARG A 193 4.58 -5.84 -26.19
C ARG A 193 3.88 -4.96 -25.13
N LYS A 194 4.65 -4.13 -24.41
CA LYS A 194 4.14 -3.31 -23.29
C LYS A 194 4.00 -1.82 -23.67
N LEU A 195 3.90 -1.48 -24.94
CA LEU A 195 3.77 -0.09 -25.38
C LEU A 195 2.67 0.66 -24.62
N ASN A 196 1.52 0.03 -24.39
CA ASN A 196 0.42 0.63 -23.62
C ASN A 196 0.84 1.03 -22.18
N TYR A 197 1.77 0.33 -21.57
CA TYR A 197 2.31 0.71 -20.25
C TYR A 197 3.09 2.03 -20.34
N PHE A 198 3.96 2.17 -21.36
CA PHE A 198 4.73 3.40 -21.57
C PHE A 198 3.83 4.60 -21.87
N MET A 199 2.73 4.39 -22.60
CA MET A 199 1.77 5.45 -22.93
C MET A 199 1.00 5.99 -21.72
N ASN A 200 1.17 5.36 -20.55
CA ASN A 200 0.66 5.90 -19.30
C ASN A 200 1.49 7.07 -18.76
N PHE A 201 2.67 7.34 -19.28
CA PHE A 201 3.57 8.42 -18.87
C PHE A 201 3.56 9.54 -19.92
N LYS A 202 3.67 10.80 -19.48
CA LYS A 202 3.65 11.97 -20.37
C LYS A 202 4.91 12.05 -21.23
N ASN A 203 6.04 11.62 -20.68
CA ASN A 203 7.34 11.68 -21.33
C ASN A 203 8.34 10.69 -20.71
N LYS A 204 9.53 10.62 -21.29
CA LYS A 204 10.64 9.77 -20.86
C LYS A 204 11.05 10.04 -19.41
N ASP A 205 11.15 11.30 -19.02
CA ASP A 205 11.65 11.68 -17.69
C ASP A 205 10.67 11.21 -16.59
N GLU A 206 9.34 11.34 -16.82
CA GLU A 206 8.33 10.83 -15.91
C GLU A 206 8.39 9.32 -15.78
N TYR A 207 8.58 8.60 -16.90
CA TYR A 207 8.73 7.15 -16.91
C TYR A 207 9.98 6.70 -16.15
N VAL A 208 11.13 7.30 -16.44
CA VAL A 208 12.41 6.95 -15.82
C VAL A 208 12.34 7.24 -14.31
N LYS A 209 11.91 8.44 -13.93
CA LYS A 209 11.76 8.80 -12.52
C LYS A 209 10.85 7.85 -11.76
N HIS A 210 9.71 7.45 -12.35
CA HIS A 210 8.81 6.48 -11.75
C HIS A 210 9.45 5.09 -11.62
N SER A 211 10.15 4.62 -12.66
CA SER A 211 10.59 3.22 -12.74
C SER A 211 11.81 2.90 -11.88
N CYS A 212 12.66 3.89 -11.58
CA CYS A 212 13.91 3.71 -10.82
C CYS A 212 13.91 4.43 -9.46
N SER A 213 12.81 5.05 -9.04
CA SER A 213 12.72 5.69 -7.73
C SER A 213 12.51 4.65 -6.61
N PHE A 214 13.17 4.89 -5.46
CA PHE A 214 12.81 4.21 -4.23
C PHE A 214 11.43 4.65 -3.78
N TRP A 215 10.58 3.68 -3.42
CA TRP A 215 9.26 3.96 -2.89
C TRP A 215 8.72 2.83 -2.02
N CYS A 216 7.77 3.17 -1.15
CA CYS A 216 6.96 2.25 -0.37
C CYS A 216 5.48 2.60 -0.57
N TYR A 217 4.61 1.62 -0.36
CA TYR A 217 3.16 1.81 -0.46
C TYR A 217 2.63 2.78 0.58
N GLY A 218 3.20 2.77 1.78
CA GLY A 218 2.86 3.67 2.87
C GLY A 218 4.05 4.08 3.70
N VAL A 219 3.86 5.13 4.47
CA VAL A 219 4.81 5.67 5.44
C VAL A 219 4.13 5.82 6.78
N ALA A 220 4.74 5.27 7.83
CA ALA A 220 4.30 5.41 9.22
C ALA A 220 5.31 6.22 10.02
N THR A 221 4.82 7.20 10.75
CA THR A 221 5.59 7.99 11.72
C THR A 221 4.90 7.96 13.07
N ASP A 222 5.50 8.54 14.09
CA ASP A 222 4.86 8.72 15.40
C ASP A 222 3.60 9.61 15.36
N LYS A 223 3.43 10.40 14.30
CA LYS A 223 2.35 11.38 14.15
C LYS A 223 1.25 10.94 13.21
N GLU A 224 1.60 10.27 12.12
CA GLU A 224 0.65 9.96 11.05
C GLU A 224 1.03 8.71 10.27
N TYR A 225 0.03 8.14 9.61
CA TYR A 225 0.16 7.11 8.61
C TYR A 225 -0.35 7.66 7.28
N ILE A 226 0.48 7.60 6.25
CA ILE A 226 0.14 8.07 4.90
C ILE A 226 0.35 6.90 3.94
N GLU A 227 -0.59 6.65 3.05
CA GLU A 227 -0.47 5.61 2.03
C GLU A 227 -0.89 6.09 0.65
N MET A 228 -0.49 5.33 -0.35
CA MET A 228 -0.92 5.49 -1.73
C MET A 228 -2.42 5.18 -1.84
N ASP A 229 -3.20 6.08 -2.40
CA ASP A 229 -4.67 6.01 -2.39
C ASP A 229 -5.29 5.21 -3.55
N GLY A 230 -4.47 4.67 -4.45
CA GLY A 230 -4.93 3.89 -5.60
C GLY A 230 -5.56 4.71 -6.72
N THR A 231 -5.40 6.03 -6.69
CA THR A 231 -5.90 6.97 -7.73
C THR A 231 -4.89 7.20 -8.86
N THR A 232 -5.22 8.12 -9.76
CA THR A 232 -4.30 8.58 -10.81
C THR A 232 -3.02 9.25 -10.28
N GLU A 233 -2.99 9.60 -8.99
CA GLU A 233 -1.82 10.18 -8.31
C GLU A 233 -0.76 9.14 -7.94
N ASP A 234 -1.04 7.84 -8.08
CA ASP A 234 -0.09 6.76 -7.76
C ASP A 234 1.26 6.92 -8.45
N LYS A 235 1.28 7.40 -9.69
CA LYS A 235 2.53 7.66 -10.40
C LYS A 235 3.34 8.79 -9.78
N GLN A 236 2.65 9.83 -9.32
CA GLN A 236 3.29 10.95 -8.63
C GLN A 236 3.78 10.51 -7.25
N TRP A 237 3.03 9.64 -6.56
CA TRP A 237 3.47 9.03 -5.32
C TRP A 237 4.81 8.33 -5.49
N VAL A 238 4.91 7.39 -6.44
CA VAL A 238 6.13 6.64 -6.71
C VAL A 238 7.28 7.56 -7.11
N ALA A 239 7.05 8.45 -8.09
CA ALA A 239 8.08 9.33 -8.61
C ALA A 239 8.62 10.35 -7.59
N ASN A 240 7.79 10.79 -6.64
CA ASN A 240 8.16 11.81 -5.67
C ASN A 240 8.38 11.26 -4.25
N PHE A 241 8.25 9.95 -4.05
CA PHE A 241 8.36 9.33 -2.73
C PHE A 241 9.68 9.68 -2.04
N TYR A 242 10.79 9.49 -2.72
CA TYR A 242 12.12 9.78 -2.19
C TYR A 242 12.29 11.24 -1.81
N ASP A 243 11.93 12.16 -2.71
CA ASP A 243 12.03 13.61 -2.50
C ASP A 243 11.14 14.07 -1.34
N ARG A 244 9.96 13.46 -1.20
CA ARG A 244 8.96 13.84 -0.20
C ARG A 244 9.27 13.30 1.19
N PHE A 245 9.67 12.03 1.29
CA PHE A 245 9.75 11.33 2.57
C PHE A 245 11.18 11.03 3.03
N ILE A 246 12.17 11.01 2.14
CA ILE A 246 13.54 10.66 2.49
C ILE A 246 14.43 11.89 2.56
N VAL A 247 14.41 12.72 1.52
CA VAL A 247 15.30 13.92 1.44
C VAL A 247 15.17 14.83 2.65
N PRO A 248 13.98 15.15 3.19
CA PRO A 248 13.84 16.06 4.31
C PRO A 248 14.32 15.52 5.66
N LEU A 249 14.57 14.20 5.76
CA LEU A 249 14.92 13.58 7.04
C LEU A 249 16.39 13.88 7.43
N PRO A 250 16.68 14.04 8.73
CA PRO A 250 18.03 14.00 9.24
C PRO A 250 18.77 12.72 8.86
N ASP A 251 20.09 12.79 8.69
CA ASP A 251 20.87 11.64 8.21
C ASP A 251 20.93 10.50 9.22
N ASP A 252 20.82 10.79 10.53
CA ASP A 252 20.77 9.81 11.61
C ASP A 252 19.39 9.17 11.83
N THR A 253 18.38 9.53 11.01
CA THR A 253 17.02 8.97 11.13
C THR A 253 17.01 7.48 10.81
N LEU A 254 16.44 6.67 11.71
CA LEU A 254 16.24 5.23 11.49
C LEU A 254 15.06 5.00 10.56
N LEU A 255 15.28 4.19 9.51
CA LEU A 255 14.31 3.73 8.54
C LEU A 255 14.15 2.22 8.66
N THR A 256 12.91 1.73 8.75
CA THR A 256 12.63 0.29 8.88
C THR A 256 11.54 -0.14 7.91
N ILE A 257 11.75 -1.26 7.21
CA ILE A 257 10.80 -1.82 6.26
C ILE A 257 9.91 -2.85 6.96
N TYR A 258 8.60 -2.68 6.80
CA TYR A 258 7.56 -3.60 7.19
C TYR A 258 6.75 -4.05 5.97
N GLU A 259 6.15 -5.23 6.07
CA GLU A 259 5.11 -5.68 5.15
C GLU A 259 3.74 -5.59 5.81
N ALA A 260 2.78 -5.05 5.06
CA ALA A 260 1.38 -5.00 5.46
C ALA A 260 0.59 -6.08 4.72
N LYS A 261 -0.21 -6.83 5.48
CA LYS A 261 -1.19 -7.80 4.97
C LYS A 261 -2.57 -7.15 5.02
N GLY A 262 -3.36 -7.28 3.95
CA GLY A 262 -4.74 -6.79 3.94
C GLY A 262 -5.55 -7.43 5.08
N LEU A 263 -6.43 -6.65 5.69
CA LEU A 263 -7.49 -7.18 6.54
C LEU A 263 -8.48 -7.88 5.60
N ASN A 264 -8.51 -9.22 5.62
CA ASN A 264 -9.50 -10.04 4.91
C ASN A 264 -10.88 -9.88 5.55
#